data_36023fe3bfcec54b8b459eb8e8d87a93
#
_entry.id   36023fe3bfcec54b8b459eb8e8d87a93
#
_cell.length_a   1.000
_cell.length_b   1.000
_cell.length_c   1.000
_cell.angle_alpha   90.00
_cell.angle_beta   90.00
_cell.angle_gamma   90.00
#
_symmetry.space_group_name_H-M   'P 1'
#
loop_
_entity.id
_entity.type
_entity.pdbx_description
1 polymer ?
#
loop_
_entity_poly.entity_id
_entity_poly.type
_entity_poly.pdbx_seq_one_letter_code
_entity_poly.pdbx_strand_id
1 'polypeptide(L)'
;MAENKDKRELENIDTVEDATKENTDEKKDEYEEICYICRRPESVAGQMIKIPNNICICKDCMQRTFDSMNNSGFPMGDFMPNGQMPNISMINLSDLQGFMPQSQKIKKKKTKEEKAEAPKLDIKKIPAPHKIKASLDEYVVGQEYAKKVMSVAVYNHYKRVATDTMDDIEIEKSNMLMIGPTGSGKTYLVKTLARLLDVPLAITDATSLTEAGYIGDDIESVVSKLLAAADNDVERAEHGIIFIDEIDKIAKKKNTNQRDVSGESVQQGMLKLLEGAEVEVPVGASSKNAMVPMVTVNTKNILFICGGAFPDIEEIIKERLNKQASIGFQADLKDKYDNDENLLQKVTVEDVKKFGMIPEFIGRLPILFTLESLTVDMLVRILKEPKNAIIRQYQKLLALD
;
A
#
# COMPACT_ATOMS: atom_id res chain seq x y z
N MET A 1 8.33 11.70 -67.14
CA MET A 1 8.36 10.74 -65.99
C MET A 1 8.69 11.50 -64.70
N ALA A 2 7.95 12.55 -64.40
CA ALA A 2 8.18 13.35 -63.19
C ALA A 2 6.90 13.96 -62.58
N GLU A 3 5.72 13.45 -62.94
CA GLU A 3 4.43 14.00 -62.43
C GLU A 3 3.59 13.07 -61.56
N ASN A 4 4.16 11.92 -61.13
CA ASN A 4 3.37 10.91 -60.42
C ASN A 4 3.92 10.57 -59.01
N LYS A 5 4.74 11.42 -58.41
CA LYS A 5 5.25 11.21 -57.04
C LYS A 5 4.56 12.09 -55.99
N ASP A 6 3.96 13.20 -56.37
CA ASP A 6 3.38 14.15 -55.39
C ASP A 6 1.94 13.86 -54.95
N LYS A 7 1.26 12.92 -55.66
CA LYS A 7 -0.11 12.51 -55.25
C LYS A 7 -0.22 11.42 -54.17
N ARG A 8 0.89 10.74 -53.82
CA ARG A 8 0.90 9.72 -52.79
C ARG A 8 1.28 10.21 -51.38
N GLU A 9 1.83 11.39 -51.28
CA GLU A 9 2.17 11.98 -49.97
C GLU A 9 1.01 12.78 -49.35
N LEU A 10 0.01 13.18 -50.11
CA LEU A 10 -1.16 13.92 -49.60
C LEU A 10 -2.28 13.03 -49.07
N GLU A 11 -2.36 11.75 -49.50
CA GLU A 11 -3.36 10.79 -48.97
C GLU A 11 -2.99 10.19 -47.60
N ASN A 12 -1.73 10.31 -47.15
CA ASN A 12 -1.30 9.79 -45.85
C ASN A 12 -1.44 10.78 -44.68
N ILE A 13 -1.81 12.02 -44.93
CA ILE A 13 -1.96 13.05 -43.88
C ILE A 13 -3.39 13.00 -43.28
N ASP A 14 -4.40 12.68 -44.07
CA ASP A 14 -5.80 12.64 -43.61
C ASP A 14 -6.12 11.40 -42.77
N THR A 15 -5.35 10.30 -42.90
CA THR A 15 -5.56 9.09 -42.10
C THR A 15 -4.93 9.12 -40.72
N VAL A 16 -4.01 10.05 -40.45
CA VAL A 16 -3.35 10.20 -39.14
C VAL A 16 -4.15 11.09 -38.19
N GLU A 17 -4.94 12.06 -38.71
CA GLU A 17 -5.79 12.90 -37.88
C GLU A 17 -7.07 12.19 -37.39
N ASP A 18 -7.61 11.23 -38.12
CA ASP A 18 -8.76 10.46 -37.70
C ASP A 18 -8.40 9.41 -36.64
N ALA A 19 -7.21 8.79 -36.72
CA ALA A 19 -6.73 7.84 -35.70
C ALA A 19 -6.42 8.50 -34.35
N THR A 20 -6.09 9.80 -34.34
CA THR A 20 -5.86 10.57 -33.10
C THR A 20 -7.15 11.06 -32.46
N LYS A 21 -8.24 11.19 -33.20
CA LYS A 21 -9.55 11.59 -32.63
C LYS A 21 -10.27 10.42 -31.96
N GLU A 22 -10.24 9.21 -32.52
CA GLU A 22 -10.85 8.03 -31.89
C GLU A 22 -10.15 7.62 -30.58
N ASN A 23 -8.81 7.75 -30.49
CA ASN A 23 -8.07 7.43 -29.25
C ASN A 23 -8.23 8.47 -28.12
N THR A 24 -8.72 9.70 -28.40
CA THR A 24 -8.94 10.71 -27.38
C THR A 24 -10.33 10.64 -26.78
N ASP A 25 -11.31 10.11 -27.47
CA ASP A 25 -12.69 9.98 -26.96
C ASP A 25 -12.86 8.71 -26.09
N GLU A 26 -12.25 7.58 -26.43
CA GLU A 26 -12.25 6.37 -25.59
C GLU A 26 -11.52 6.57 -24.23
N LYS A 27 -10.50 7.44 -24.18
CA LYS A 27 -9.81 7.78 -22.92
C LYS A 27 -10.59 8.76 -22.04
N LYS A 28 -11.57 9.50 -22.57
CA LYS A 28 -12.37 10.44 -21.77
C LYS A 28 -13.40 9.75 -20.88
N ASP A 29 -13.89 8.58 -21.24
CA ASP A 29 -14.88 7.83 -20.46
C ASP A 29 -14.30 7.03 -19.30
N GLU A 30 -12.98 6.81 -19.27
CA GLU A 30 -12.29 6.04 -18.24
C GLU A 30 -11.95 6.88 -16.99
N TYR A 31 -12.04 8.24 -17.05
CA TYR A 31 -11.68 9.15 -15.97
C TYR A 31 -12.87 10.02 -15.59
N GLU A 32 -13.05 10.25 -14.27
CA GLU A 32 -14.05 11.16 -13.74
C GLU A 32 -13.42 12.45 -13.19
N GLU A 33 -14.23 13.52 -13.22
CA GLU A 33 -13.83 14.83 -12.73
C GLU A 33 -14.00 14.91 -11.21
N ILE A 34 -13.21 15.77 -10.56
CA ILE A 34 -13.15 15.89 -9.10
C ILE A 34 -13.47 17.31 -8.71
N CYS A 35 -14.31 17.46 -7.67
CA CYS A 35 -14.64 18.75 -7.10
C CYS A 35 -13.39 19.42 -6.48
N TYR A 36 -13.08 20.63 -6.91
CA TYR A 36 -11.93 21.41 -6.43
C TYR A 36 -11.99 21.69 -4.92
N ILE A 37 -13.19 21.90 -4.35
CA ILE A 37 -13.36 22.29 -2.94
C ILE A 37 -13.40 21.07 -2.02
N CYS A 38 -14.32 20.09 -2.25
CA CYS A 38 -14.49 18.93 -1.37
C CYS A 38 -13.73 17.69 -1.84
N ARG A 39 -13.12 17.75 -3.03
CA ARG A 39 -12.27 16.71 -3.62
C ARG A 39 -12.93 15.36 -3.87
N ARG A 40 -14.27 15.30 -3.77
CA ARG A 40 -15.04 14.10 -4.10
C ARG A 40 -15.17 13.98 -5.62
N PRO A 41 -15.06 12.76 -6.17
CA PRO A 41 -15.27 12.50 -7.58
C PRO A 41 -16.74 12.71 -7.96
N GLU A 42 -17.01 12.91 -9.25
CA GLU A 42 -18.36 13.17 -9.78
C GLU A 42 -19.35 12.07 -9.41
N SER A 43 -18.90 10.80 -9.39
CA SER A 43 -19.69 9.64 -8.98
C SER A 43 -20.24 9.73 -7.54
N VAL A 44 -19.56 10.46 -6.65
CA VAL A 44 -19.93 10.64 -5.23
C VAL A 44 -20.53 12.02 -4.98
N ALA A 45 -20.03 13.05 -5.64
CA ALA A 45 -20.43 14.44 -5.41
C ALA A 45 -21.59 14.90 -6.29
N GLY A 46 -22.00 14.07 -7.28
CA GLY A 46 -23.04 14.41 -8.24
C GLY A 46 -22.60 15.45 -9.27
N GLN A 47 -23.54 16.15 -9.86
CA GLN A 47 -23.32 17.06 -10.98
C GLN A 47 -22.23 18.10 -10.69
N MET A 48 -21.25 18.21 -11.58
CA MET A 48 -20.14 19.15 -11.53
C MET A 48 -20.43 20.39 -12.37
N ILE A 49 -20.04 21.56 -11.84
CA ILE A 49 -20.10 22.84 -12.52
C ILE A 49 -18.69 23.20 -12.95
N LYS A 50 -18.48 23.36 -14.25
CA LYS A 50 -17.19 23.75 -14.83
C LYS A 50 -17.04 25.26 -14.84
N ILE A 51 -15.97 25.75 -14.22
CA ILE A 51 -15.58 27.16 -14.23
C ILE A 51 -14.41 27.33 -15.21
N PRO A 52 -14.20 28.53 -15.79
CA PRO A 52 -13.01 28.80 -16.61
C PRO A 52 -11.74 28.31 -15.94
N ASN A 53 -10.75 27.86 -16.71
CA ASN A 53 -9.50 27.21 -16.27
C ASN A 53 -9.63 25.75 -15.81
N ASN A 54 -10.61 25.01 -16.32
CA ASN A 54 -10.80 23.57 -16.04
C ASN A 54 -11.03 23.21 -14.55
N ILE A 55 -11.54 24.15 -13.76
CA ILE A 55 -11.90 23.92 -12.36
C ILE A 55 -13.32 23.37 -12.29
N CYS A 56 -13.50 22.19 -11.69
CA CYS A 56 -14.79 21.57 -11.46
C CYS A 56 -15.20 21.73 -10.00
N ILE A 57 -16.41 22.21 -9.72
CA ILE A 57 -16.96 22.35 -8.37
C ILE A 57 -18.32 21.67 -8.32
N CYS A 58 -18.56 20.81 -7.33
CA CYS A 58 -19.84 20.17 -7.16
C CYS A 58 -20.90 21.15 -6.65
N LYS A 59 -22.18 20.85 -6.92
CA LYS A 59 -23.32 21.68 -6.57
C LYS A 59 -23.37 22.00 -5.07
N ASP A 60 -23.08 21.03 -4.20
CA ASP A 60 -23.10 21.20 -2.74
C ASP A 60 -22.06 22.21 -2.25
N CYS A 61 -20.84 22.15 -2.81
CA CYS A 61 -19.78 23.10 -2.46
C CYS A 61 -20.09 24.49 -2.98
N MET A 62 -20.64 24.61 -4.17
CA MET A 62 -21.08 25.89 -4.72
C MET A 62 -22.14 26.52 -3.82
N GLN A 63 -23.16 25.75 -3.42
CA GLN A 63 -24.21 26.24 -2.52
C GLN A 63 -23.65 26.71 -1.18
N ARG A 64 -22.78 25.89 -0.53
CA ARG A 64 -22.13 26.27 0.75
C ARG A 64 -21.29 27.53 0.64
N THR A 65 -20.63 27.75 -0.48
CA THR A 65 -19.85 28.97 -0.71
C THR A 65 -20.77 30.17 -0.81
N PHE A 66 -21.89 30.07 -1.54
CA PHE A 66 -22.91 31.12 -1.59
C PHE A 66 -23.55 31.39 -0.23
N ASP A 67 -23.91 30.36 0.51
CA ASP A 67 -24.52 30.50 1.85
C ASP A 67 -23.53 31.14 2.84
N SER A 68 -22.25 30.80 2.76
CA SER A 68 -21.18 31.43 3.56
C SER A 68 -20.97 32.90 3.21
N MET A 69 -21.04 33.26 1.95
CA MET A 69 -20.95 34.67 1.50
C MET A 69 -22.17 35.48 1.99
N ASN A 70 -23.38 34.90 1.95
CA ASN A 70 -24.59 35.55 2.43
C ASN A 70 -24.60 35.73 3.96
N ASN A 71 -24.03 34.75 4.73
CA ASN A 71 -24.00 34.81 6.19
C ASN A 71 -22.86 35.65 6.78
N SER A 72 -21.81 35.94 6.01
CA SER A 72 -20.66 36.69 6.51
C SER A 72 -20.85 38.20 6.57
N GLY A 73 -22.08 38.70 6.33
CA GLY A 73 -22.43 40.10 6.56
C GLY A 73 -21.62 41.14 5.75
N PHE A 74 -21.01 40.73 4.65
CA PHE A 74 -20.44 41.67 3.69
C PHE A 74 -21.60 42.39 2.99
N PRO A 75 -21.81 43.70 3.23
CA PRO A 75 -22.89 44.40 2.58
C PRO A 75 -22.58 44.51 1.09
N MET A 76 -23.29 43.72 0.30
CA MET A 76 -23.23 43.76 -1.17
C MET A 76 -23.68 45.12 -1.74
N GLY A 77 -24.13 46.05 -0.89
CA GLY A 77 -24.64 47.37 -1.26
C GLY A 77 -23.59 48.39 -1.70
N ASP A 78 -22.34 48.29 -1.24
CA ASP A 78 -21.32 49.30 -1.54
C ASP A 78 -20.44 48.98 -2.77
N PHE A 79 -20.63 47.81 -3.36
CA PHE A 79 -19.88 47.42 -4.57
C PHE A 79 -20.68 47.55 -5.88
N MET A 80 -21.88 48.09 -5.85
CA MET A 80 -22.68 48.37 -7.08
C MET A 80 -23.13 49.82 -7.19
N PRO A 81 -22.31 50.76 -7.62
CA PRO A 81 -22.81 51.93 -8.31
C PRO A 81 -22.97 51.57 -9.78
N ASN A 82 -24.22 51.47 -10.24
CA ASN A 82 -24.59 51.27 -11.66
C ASN A 82 -24.60 49.84 -12.25
N GLY A 83 -25.22 48.84 -11.60
CA GLY A 83 -25.77 47.73 -12.36
C GLY A 83 -24.85 46.90 -13.32
N GLN A 84 -23.56 47.09 -13.28
CA GLN A 84 -22.58 46.34 -14.08
C GLN A 84 -21.76 45.45 -13.16
N MET A 85 -21.74 44.15 -13.46
CA MET A 85 -20.84 43.18 -12.77
C MET A 85 -19.41 43.68 -12.84
N PRO A 86 -18.66 43.69 -11.71
CA PRO A 86 -17.23 44.05 -11.77
C PRO A 86 -16.52 43.04 -12.68
N ASN A 87 -15.84 43.61 -13.68
CA ASN A 87 -14.99 42.83 -14.58
C ASN A 87 -13.85 42.19 -13.73
N ILE A 88 -13.89 40.87 -13.57
CA ILE A 88 -12.88 40.06 -12.83
C ILE A 88 -11.50 40.11 -13.54
N SER A 89 -11.28 41.04 -14.46
CA SER A 89 -10.05 41.20 -15.23
C SER A 89 -8.92 41.94 -14.51
N MET A 90 -9.09 42.33 -13.24
CA MET A 90 -8.03 43.07 -12.50
C MET A 90 -7.13 42.19 -11.60
N ILE A 91 -7.34 40.92 -11.55
CA ILE A 91 -6.33 39.99 -11.01
C ILE A 91 -5.58 39.45 -12.21
N ASN A 92 -4.33 39.87 -12.37
CA ASN A 92 -3.45 39.31 -13.39
C ASN A 92 -3.31 37.80 -13.16
N LEU A 93 -4.13 37.06 -13.88
CA LEU A 93 -4.23 35.57 -13.78
C LEU A 93 -2.93 34.92 -14.29
N SER A 94 -2.07 35.63 -14.96
CA SER A 94 -0.76 35.18 -15.41
C SER A 94 0.24 34.93 -14.28
N ASP A 95 0.11 35.62 -13.14
CA ASP A 95 0.98 35.40 -11.98
C ASP A 95 0.58 34.19 -11.12
N LEU A 96 -0.64 33.66 -11.32
CA LEU A 96 -1.16 32.44 -10.64
C LEU A 96 -0.95 31.17 -11.45
N GLN A 97 -0.48 31.23 -12.70
CA GLN A 97 -0.27 30.03 -13.52
C GLN A 97 0.80 29.08 -12.98
N GLY A 98 1.71 29.54 -12.11
CA GLY A 98 2.71 28.72 -11.46
C GLY A 98 2.21 27.93 -10.23
N PHE A 99 1.04 28.25 -9.70
CA PHE A 99 0.49 27.64 -8.48
C PHE A 99 -0.80 26.82 -8.69
N MET A 100 -1.30 26.72 -9.92
CA MET A 100 -2.50 25.94 -10.18
C MET A 100 -2.14 24.47 -10.37
N PRO A 101 -2.65 23.57 -9.51
CA PRO A 101 -2.50 22.13 -9.74
C PRO A 101 -3.25 21.78 -11.04
N GLN A 102 -2.58 21.05 -11.93
CA GLN A 102 -3.21 20.48 -13.12
C GLN A 102 -4.43 19.66 -12.69
N SER A 103 -5.50 19.71 -13.48
CA SER A 103 -6.72 18.93 -13.22
C SER A 103 -6.37 17.44 -13.07
N GLN A 104 -6.44 16.93 -11.86
CA GLN A 104 -6.14 15.53 -11.58
C GLN A 104 -7.39 14.70 -11.91
N LYS A 105 -7.24 13.75 -12.81
CA LYS A 105 -8.30 12.81 -13.18
C LYS A 105 -8.05 11.48 -12.49
N ILE A 106 -9.08 10.90 -11.88
CA ILE A 106 -9.03 9.58 -11.25
C ILE A 106 -9.74 8.58 -12.16
N LYS A 107 -9.20 7.37 -12.31
CA LYS A 107 -9.92 6.29 -12.99
C LYS A 107 -11.21 5.99 -12.25
N LYS A 108 -12.31 5.90 -12.98
CA LYS A 108 -13.64 5.60 -12.41
C LYS A 108 -13.63 4.26 -11.68
N LYS A 109 -14.18 4.23 -10.46
CA LYS A 109 -14.49 2.97 -9.77
C LYS A 109 -15.70 2.35 -10.49
N LYS A 110 -15.55 1.14 -11.04
CA LYS A 110 -16.63 0.45 -11.74
C LYS A 110 -17.86 0.30 -10.84
N THR A 111 -19.04 0.58 -11.39
CA THR A 111 -20.32 0.42 -10.67
C THR A 111 -20.59 -1.06 -10.35
N LYS A 112 -21.53 -1.35 -9.42
CA LYS A 112 -21.88 -2.73 -9.04
C LYS A 112 -22.31 -3.60 -10.23
N GLU A 113 -22.91 -3.00 -11.25
CA GLU A 113 -23.32 -3.69 -12.49
C GLU A 113 -22.12 -3.97 -13.40
N GLU A 114 -21.17 -3.03 -13.54
CA GLU A 114 -19.91 -3.25 -14.23
C GLU A 114 -18.96 -4.19 -13.48
N LYS A 115 -19.06 -4.24 -12.13
CA LYS A 115 -18.31 -5.23 -11.31
C LYS A 115 -18.75 -6.67 -11.56
N ALA A 116 -19.97 -6.92 -12.06
CA ALA A 116 -20.39 -8.26 -12.48
C ALA A 116 -19.67 -8.75 -13.74
N GLU A 117 -19.14 -7.83 -14.56
CA GLU A 117 -18.37 -8.11 -15.79
C GLU A 117 -16.86 -7.93 -15.60
N ALA A 118 -16.43 -7.26 -14.50
CA ALA A 118 -15.00 -7.16 -14.19
C ALA A 118 -14.42 -8.57 -13.97
N PRO A 119 -13.25 -8.90 -14.50
CA PRO A 119 -12.66 -10.22 -14.32
C PRO A 119 -12.44 -10.45 -12.82
N LYS A 120 -13.36 -11.24 -12.22
CA LYS A 120 -13.14 -11.79 -10.87
C LYS A 120 -11.76 -12.43 -10.90
N LEU A 121 -10.95 -12.17 -9.89
CA LEU A 121 -9.66 -12.82 -9.75
C LEU A 121 -9.86 -14.31 -10.02
N ASP A 122 -9.39 -14.78 -11.16
CA ASP A 122 -9.65 -16.15 -11.59
C ASP A 122 -8.83 -17.07 -10.68
N ILE A 123 -9.50 -17.84 -9.82
CA ILE A 123 -8.86 -18.78 -8.91
C ILE A 123 -7.85 -19.67 -9.65
N LYS A 124 -8.13 -19.98 -10.94
CA LYS A 124 -7.23 -20.76 -11.78
C LYS A 124 -5.91 -20.05 -12.11
N LYS A 125 -5.86 -18.73 -11.99
CA LYS A 125 -4.63 -17.94 -12.19
C LYS A 125 -3.77 -17.85 -10.95
N ILE A 126 -4.31 -18.17 -9.75
CA ILE A 126 -3.54 -18.16 -8.51
C ILE A 126 -2.64 -19.39 -8.48
N PRO A 127 -1.30 -19.25 -8.50
CA PRO A 127 -0.41 -20.40 -8.47
C PRO A 127 -0.57 -21.19 -7.17
N ALA A 128 -0.58 -22.52 -7.24
CA ALA A 128 -0.60 -23.36 -6.04
C ALA A 128 0.63 -23.09 -5.14
N PRO A 129 0.55 -23.29 -3.81
CA PRO A 129 1.62 -22.95 -2.87
C PRO A 129 3.00 -23.51 -3.24
N HIS A 130 3.05 -24.74 -3.73
CA HIS A 130 4.31 -25.35 -4.16
C HIS A 130 4.93 -24.65 -5.39
N LYS A 131 4.10 -24.09 -6.29
CA LYS A 131 4.57 -23.30 -7.44
C LYS A 131 5.08 -21.93 -6.98
N ILE A 132 4.36 -21.28 -6.05
CA ILE A 132 4.82 -20.01 -5.47
C ILE A 132 6.17 -20.22 -4.79
N LYS A 133 6.30 -21.29 -3.97
CA LYS A 133 7.57 -21.62 -3.33
C LYS A 133 8.67 -21.89 -4.36
N ALA A 134 8.43 -22.71 -5.38
CA ALA A 134 9.40 -23.00 -6.42
C ALA A 134 9.88 -21.72 -7.15
N SER A 135 8.96 -20.80 -7.41
CA SER A 135 9.31 -19.51 -8.00
C SER A 135 10.15 -18.64 -7.02
N LEU A 136 9.86 -18.69 -5.72
CA LEU A 136 10.68 -18.02 -4.71
C LEU A 136 12.07 -18.63 -4.60
N ASP A 137 12.20 -19.96 -4.73
CA ASP A 137 13.49 -20.68 -4.70
C ASP A 137 14.46 -20.24 -5.80
N GLU A 138 13.93 -19.74 -6.92
CA GLU A 138 14.76 -19.21 -8.00
C GLU A 138 15.47 -17.89 -7.66
N TYR A 139 14.97 -17.15 -6.67
CA TYR A 139 15.48 -15.83 -6.29
C TYR A 139 16.03 -15.77 -4.87
N VAL A 140 15.51 -16.60 -3.94
CA VAL A 140 15.83 -16.54 -2.52
C VAL A 140 16.49 -17.84 -2.07
N VAL A 141 17.74 -17.75 -1.63
CA VAL A 141 18.51 -18.86 -1.08
C VAL A 141 18.13 -19.09 0.38
N GLY A 142 17.99 -20.36 0.78
CA GLY A 142 17.62 -20.71 2.16
C GLY A 142 16.20 -20.32 2.49
N GLN A 143 15.92 -20.10 3.77
CA GLN A 143 14.61 -19.65 4.28
C GLN A 143 13.46 -20.63 3.93
N GLU A 144 13.75 -21.94 3.98
CA GLU A 144 12.83 -22.97 3.47
C GLU A 144 11.48 -22.97 4.19
N TYR A 145 11.51 -22.80 5.52
CA TYR A 145 10.30 -22.75 6.34
C TYR A 145 9.49 -21.48 6.03
N ALA A 146 10.14 -20.32 6.03
CA ALA A 146 9.49 -19.04 5.76
C ALA A 146 8.84 -19.02 4.38
N LYS A 147 9.53 -19.52 3.34
CA LYS A 147 8.99 -19.62 1.98
C LYS A 147 7.75 -20.51 1.91
N LYS A 148 7.74 -21.65 2.63
CA LYS A 148 6.57 -22.54 2.70
C LYS A 148 5.38 -21.86 3.36
N VAL A 149 5.56 -21.29 4.55
CA VAL A 149 4.50 -20.61 5.30
C VAL A 149 3.92 -19.45 4.49
N MET A 150 4.79 -18.59 3.96
CA MET A 150 4.38 -17.44 3.15
C MET A 150 3.60 -17.88 1.89
N SER A 151 4.06 -18.92 1.18
CA SER A 151 3.38 -19.41 -0.02
C SER A 151 1.98 -19.93 0.26
N VAL A 152 1.78 -20.62 1.39
CA VAL A 152 0.45 -21.10 1.81
C VAL A 152 -0.43 -19.93 2.24
N ALA A 153 0.09 -19.01 3.04
CA ALA A 153 -0.64 -17.84 3.55
C ALA A 153 -1.16 -16.96 2.40
N VAL A 154 -0.29 -16.67 1.45
CA VAL A 154 -0.63 -15.85 0.28
C VAL A 154 -1.65 -16.55 -0.62
N TYR A 155 -1.48 -17.84 -0.86
CA TYR A 155 -2.47 -18.63 -1.61
C TYR A 155 -3.84 -18.59 -0.95
N ASN A 156 -3.91 -18.78 0.37
CA ASN A 156 -5.17 -18.74 1.13
C ASN A 156 -5.79 -17.34 1.09
N HIS A 157 -4.97 -16.29 1.19
CA HIS A 157 -5.43 -14.91 1.08
C HIS A 157 -6.12 -14.65 -0.26
N TYR A 158 -5.42 -14.91 -1.38
CA TYR A 158 -6.00 -14.64 -2.70
C TYR A 158 -7.15 -15.59 -3.06
N LYS A 159 -7.13 -16.81 -2.54
CA LYS A 159 -8.27 -17.73 -2.65
C LYS A 159 -9.50 -17.17 -1.94
N ARG A 160 -9.34 -16.63 -0.72
CA ARG A 160 -10.42 -15.93 0.00
C ARG A 160 -10.97 -14.75 -0.81
N VAL A 161 -10.08 -13.91 -1.36
CA VAL A 161 -10.46 -12.75 -2.17
C VAL A 161 -11.23 -13.17 -3.42
N ALA A 162 -10.83 -14.27 -4.07
CA ALA A 162 -11.44 -14.75 -5.31
C ALA A 162 -12.77 -15.48 -5.09
N THR A 163 -13.02 -16.02 -3.90
CA THR A 163 -14.21 -16.83 -3.60
C THR A 163 -15.32 -16.08 -2.89
N ASP A 164 -15.35 -14.79 -2.79
CA ASP A 164 -16.31 -13.86 -2.13
C ASP A 164 -17.71 -14.42 -1.73
N THR A 165 -17.92 -15.70 -1.87
CA THR A 165 -19.20 -16.44 -1.85
C THR A 165 -19.18 -17.65 -0.91
N MET A 166 -18.40 -17.66 0.17
CA MET A 166 -18.63 -18.69 1.20
C MET A 166 -19.72 -18.19 2.15
N ASP A 167 -20.97 -18.45 1.77
CA ASP A 167 -22.17 -17.93 2.37
C ASP A 167 -22.33 -18.28 3.87
N ASP A 168 -21.63 -19.28 4.38
CA ASP A 168 -21.83 -19.76 5.76
C ASP A 168 -20.61 -19.59 6.68
N ILE A 169 -19.40 -19.32 6.16
CA ILE A 169 -18.18 -19.25 6.97
C ILE A 169 -17.32 -18.07 6.55
N GLU A 170 -17.13 -17.10 7.44
CA GLU A 170 -16.20 -15.99 7.23
C GLU A 170 -14.75 -16.47 7.40
N ILE A 171 -13.96 -16.40 6.32
CA ILE A 171 -12.52 -16.72 6.39
C ILE A 171 -11.75 -15.46 6.78
N GLU A 172 -11.06 -15.50 7.89
CA GLU A 172 -10.24 -14.39 8.39
C GLU A 172 -9.08 -14.05 7.45
N LYS A 173 -8.58 -12.82 7.58
CA LYS A 173 -7.41 -12.35 6.81
C LYS A 173 -6.17 -13.14 7.21
N SER A 174 -5.34 -13.48 6.22
CA SER A 174 -4.06 -14.19 6.43
C SER A 174 -2.90 -13.21 6.62
N ASN A 175 -3.09 -12.14 7.43
CA ASN A 175 -2.00 -11.21 7.72
C ASN A 175 -0.86 -11.92 8.45
N MET A 176 0.38 -11.47 8.21
CA MET A 176 1.58 -12.18 8.64
C MET A 176 2.48 -11.32 9.52
N LEU A 177 3.07 -11.94 10.53
CA LEU A 177 4.19 -11.40 11.30
C LEU A 177 5.45 -12.22 11.02
N MET A 178 6.46 -11.57 10.48
CA MET A 178 7.73 -12.15 10.09
C MET A 178 8.85 -11.66 11.02
N ILE A 179 9.44 -12.57 11.77
CA ILE A 179 10.52 -12.27 12.71
C ILE A 179 11.84 -12.81 12.16
N GLY A 180 12.88 -12.00 12.17
CA GLY A 180 14.19 -12.47 11.75
C GLY A 180 15.25 -11.39 11.85
N PRO A 181 16.53 -11.77 12.00
CA PRO A 181 17.62 -10.82 12.19
C PRO A 181 17.73 -9.81 11.05
N THR A 182 18.37 -8.69 11.35
CA THR A 182 18.69 -7.69 10.31
C THR A 182 19.54 -8.34 9.22
N GLY A 183 19.21 -8.06 7.97
CA GLY A 183 19.91 -8.67 6.83
C GLY A 183 19.48 -10.08 6.44
N SER A 184 18.52 -10.72 7.15
CA SER A 184 18.00 -12.06 6.79
C SER A 184 17.19 -12.11 5.49
N GLY A 185 16.94 -10.96 4.86
CA GLY A 185 16.24 -10.89 3.56
C GLY A 185 14.73 -10.67 3.63
N LYS A 186 14.17 -10.21 4.77
CA LYS A 186 12.72 -9.97 4.96
C LYS A 186 12.10 -9.15 3.82
N THR A 187 12.60 -7.96 3.63
CA THR A 187 12.10 -7.01 2.61
C THR A 187 12.29 -7.57 1.19
N TYR A 188 13.40 -8.26 0.91
CA TYR A 188 13.67 -8.87 -0.38
C TYR A 188 12.70 -10.01 -0.70
N LEU A 189 12.36 -10.83 0.29
CA LEU A 189 11.40 -11.93 0.16
C LEU A 189 10.02 -11.40 -0.24
N VAL A 190 9.54 -10.33 0.44
CA VAL A 190 8.25 -9.72 0.13
C VAL A 190 8.25 -9.03 -1.24
N LYS A 191 9.32 -8.30 -1.60
CA LYS A 191 9.46 -7.70 -2.94
C LYS A 191 9.42 -8.75 -4.04
N THR A 192 10.09 -9.87 -3.83
CA THR A 192 10.12 -10.97 -4.80
C THR A 192 8.74 -11.60 -4.94
N LEU A 193 8.05 -11.85 -3.82
CA LEU A 193 6.69 -12.38 -3.80
C LEU A 193 5.71 -11.48 -4.56
N ALA A 194 5.66 -10.18 -4.26
CA ALA A 194 4.74 -9.24 -4.91
C ALA A 194 4.97 -9.18 -6.42
N ARG A 195 6.25 -9.20 -6.84
CA ARG A 195 6.61 -9.24 -8.27
C ARG A 195 6.17 -10.53 -8.95
N LEU A 196 6.29 -11.69 -8.28
CA LEU A 196 5.88 -12.99 -8.83
C LEU A 196 4.36 -13.12 -8.97
N LEU A 197 3.62 -12.41 -8.14
CA LEU A 197 2.15 -12.39 -8.16
C LEU A 197 1.58 -11.25 -9.02
N ASP A 198 2.44 -10.37 -9.52
CA ASP A 198 2.06 -9.15 -10.28
C ASP A 198 1.04 -8.28 -9.53
N VAL A 199 1.28 -8.04 -8.24
CA VAL A 199 0.43 -7.20 -7.39
C VAL A 199 1.17 -5.97 -6.91
N PRO A 200 0.48 -4.82 -6.69
CA PRO A 200 1.10 -3.63 -6.16
C PRO A 200 1.61 -3.87 -4.73
N LEU A 201 2.76 -3.30 -4.44
CA LEU A 201 3.43 -3.41 -3.14
C LEU A 201 3.77 -2.04 -2.60
N ALA A 202 3.28 -1.73 -1.39
CA ALA A 202 3.77 -0.62 -0.59
C ALA A 202 4.72 -1.13 0.50
N ILE A 203 5.82 -0.43 0.69
CA ILE A 203 6.78 -0.68 1.77
C ILE A 203 6.85 0.56 2.62
N THR A 204 6.70 0.39 3.92
CA THR A 204 6.84 1.46 4.90
C THR A 204 7.60 0.96 6.11
N ASP A 205 8.23 1.89 6.81
CA ASP A 205 8.90 1.67 8.07
C ASP A 205 7.95 2.07 9.21
N ALA A 206 7.77 1.20 10.19
CA ALA A 206 6.90 1.47 11.33
C ALA A 206 7.36 2.69 12.16
N THR A 207 8.66 3.00 12.14
CA THR A 207 9.21 4.16 12.87
C THR A 207 8.81 5.50 12.27
N SER A 208 8.44 5.53 11.00
CA SER A 208 7.95 6.73 10.32
C SER A 208 6.48 7.03 10.64
N LEU A 209 5.74 6.06 11.16
CA LEU A 209 4.31 6.16 11.43
C LEU A 209 4.05 6.81 12.78
N THR A 210 3.09 7.73 12.83
CA THR A 210 2.66 8.41 14.03
C THR A 210 1.13 8.45 14.14
N GLU A 211 0.63 8.68 15.36
CA GLU A 211 -0.79 8.97 15.58
C GLU A 211 -1.17 10.25 14.84
N ALA A 212 -2.37 10.30 14.25
CA ALA A 212 -2.87 11.45 13.50
C ALA A 212 -2.74 12.76 14.28
N GLY A 213 -2.13 13.77 13.65
CA GLY A 213 -1.92 15.11 14.24
C GLY A 213 -0.53 15.34 14.85
N TYR A 214 0.36 14.35 14.84
CA TYR A 214 1.76 14.50 15.24
C TYR A 214 2.69 14.60 14.01
N ILE A 215 3.94 15.00 14.24
CA ILE A 215 4.96 15.09 13.17
C ILE A 215 5.36 13.67 12.76
N GLY A 216 5.05 13.31 11.52
CA GLY A 216 5.33 12.01 10.92
C GLY A 216 4.30 11.66 9.84
N ASP A 217 4.42 10.48 9.28
CA ASP A 217 3.44 9.95 8.32
C ASP A 217 2.22 9.42 9.10
N ASP A 218 1.04 9.86 8.74
CA ASP A 218 -0.20 9.27 9.26
C ASP A 218 -0.27 7.78 8.91
N ILE A 219 -0.85 6.96 9.79
CA ILE A 219 -0.99 5.50 9.57
C ILE A 219 -1.68 5.19 8.22
N GLU A 220 -2.62 6.04 7.80
CA GLU A 220 -3.33 5.90 6.53
C GLU A 220 -2.46 6.22 5.29
N SER A 221 -1.31 6.90 5.48
CA SER A 221 -0.35 7.18 4.41
C SER A 221 0.19 5.91 3.74
N VAL A 222 0.19 4.79 4.48
CA VAL A 222 0.58 3.47 3.97
C VAL A 222 -0.31 3.03 2.82
N VAL A 223 -1.62 3.32 2.93
CA VAL A 223 -2.60 3.01 1.87
C VAL A 223 -2.42 3.96 0.68
N SER A 224 -2.05 5.23 0.92
CA SER A 224 -1.71 6.18 -0.16
C SER A 224 -0.49 5.71 -0.95
N LYS A 225 0.55 5.19 -0.26
CA LYS A 225 1.72 4.60 -0.91
C LYS A 225 1.35 3.40 -1.78
N LEU A 226 0.41 2.56 -1.31
CA LEU A 226 -0.10 1.42 -2.09
C LEU A 226 -0.90 1.88 -3.32
N LEU A 227 -1.74 2.89 -3.16
CA LEU A 227 -2.51 3.47 -4.26
C LEU A 227 -1.57 4.05 -5.33
N ALA A 228 -0.51 4.74 -4.93
CA ALA A 228 0.52 5.23 -5.86
C ALA A 228 1.24 4.08 -6.58
N ALA A 229 1.57 2.99 -5.87
CA ALA A 229 2.18 1.78 -6.46
C ALA A 229 1.23 1.04 -7.42
N ALA A 230 -0.08 1.26 -7.31
CA ALA A 230 -1.11 0.74 -8.19
C ALA A 230 -1.47 1.70 -9.35
N ASP A 231 -0.64 2.71 -9.63
CA ASP A 231 -0.90 3.74 -10.65
C ASP A 231 -2.22 4.50 -10.42
N ASN A 232 -2.59 4.71 -9.15
CA ASN A 232 -3.84 5.31 -8.69
C ASN A 232 -5.12 4.54 -9.09
N ASP A 233 -4.98 3.26 -9.41
CA ASP A 233 -6.09 2.34 -9.62
C ASP A 233 -6.54 1.76 -8.28
N VAL A 234 -7.74 2.14 -7.81
CA VAL A 234 -8.28 1.73 -6.50
C VAL A 234 -8.53 0.23 -6.45
N GLU A 235 -9.10 -0.34 -7.52
CA GLU A 235 -9.42 -1.77 -7.56
C GLU A 235 -8.14 -2.62 -7.49
N ARG A 236 -7.10 -2.20 -8.21
CA ARG A 236 -5.80 -2.84 -8.17
C ARG A 236 -5.11 -2.66 -6.81
N ALA A 237 -5.24 -1.50 -6.17
CA ALA A 237 -4.70 -1.24 -4.82
C ALA A 237 -5.39 -2.10 -3.76
N GLU A 238 -6.71 -2.28 -3.83
CA GLU A 238 -7.49 -3.11 -2.90
C GLU A 238 -7.06 -4.59 -2.89
N HIS A 239 -6.30 -5.05 -3.90
CA HIS A 239 -5.75 -6.42 -3.99
C HIS A 239 -4.22 -6.46 -3.80
N GLY A 240 -3.63 -5.38 -3.34
CA GLY A 240 -2.19 -5.25 -3.14
C GLY A 240 -1.67 -5.83 -1.83
N ILE A 241 -0.36 -5.67 -1.64
CA ILE A 241 0.37 -6.05 -0.43
C ILE A 241 0.94 -4.80 0.22
N ILE A 242 0.78 -4.69 1.54
CA ILE A 242 1.46 -3.70 2.37
C ILE A 242 2.47 -4.41 3.24
N PHE A 243 3.74 -4.03 3.12
CA PHE A 243 4.80 -4.50 3.98
C PHE A 243 5.22 -3.38 4.95
N ILE A 244 5.10 -3.65 6.25
CA ILE A 244 5.51 -2.75 7.32
C ILE A 244 6.76 -3.33 7.96
N ASP A 245 7.91 -2.71 7.70
CA ASP A 245 9.19 -3.13 8.26
C ASP A 245 9.43 -2.49 9.64
N GLU A 246 10.36 -3.03 10.40
CA GLU A 246 10.76 -2.53 11.73
C GLU A 246 9.61 -2.45 12.76
N ILE A 247 8.64 -3.37 12.66
CA ILE A 247 7.46 -3.37 13.54
C ILE A 247 7.82 -3.52 15.03
N ASP A 248 8.96 -4.11 15.34
CA ASP A 248 9.48 -4.25 16.71
C ASP A 248 9.81 -2.90 17.36
N LYS A 249 10.04 -1.84 16.58
CA LYS A 249 10.36 -0.51 17.08
C LYS A 249 9.17 0.22 17.71
N ILE A 250 7.95 -0.18 17.35
CA ILE A 250 6.72 0.35 17.97
C ILE A 250 6.24 -0.51 19.14
N ALA A 251 7.05 -1.46 19.62
CA ALA A 251 6.76 -2.20 20.84
C ALA A 251 6.77 -1.27 22.06
N LYS A 252 5.84 -1.49 23.00
CA LYS A 252 5.73 -0.71 24.25
C LYS A 252 6.99 -0.86 25.08
N LYS A 253 7.63 0.25 25.42
CA LYS A 253 8.81 0.28 26.30
C LYS A 253 8.39 0.07 27.76
N LYS A 254 9.05 -0.83 28.47
CA LYS A 254 8.68 -1.26 29.84
C LYS A 254 8.69 -0.15 30.91
N ASN A 255 9.26 1.04 30.65
CA ASN A 255 9.58 2.04 31.70
C ASN A 255 9.06 3.46 31.42
N THR A 256 8.04 3.67 30.58
CA THR A 256 7.51 5.01 30.33
C THR A 256 6.15 5.21 31.00
N ASN A 257 6.12 6.08 32.05
CA ASN A 257 4.87 6.59 32.65
C ASN A 257 4.18 7.66 31.76
N GLN A 258 4.69 7.94 30.58
CA GLN A 258 4.12 8.90 29.63
C GLN A 258 3.37 8.17 28.51
N ARG A 259 2.33 8.82 27.97
CA ARG A 259 1.60 8.32 26.79
C ARG A 259 2.58 8.10 25.63
N ASP A 260 2.71 6.86 25.19
CA ASP A 260 3.59 6.48 24.09
C ASP A 260 2.89 6.75 22.76
N VAL A 261 3.14 7.92 22.19
CA VAL A 261 2.50 8.40 20.93
C VAL A 261 3.07 7.69 19.70
N SER A 262 4.24 7.07 19.82
CA SER A 262 4.96 6.43 18.72
C SER A 262 4.97 4.90 18.79
N GLY A 263 4.48 4.32 19.87
CA GLY A 263 4.48 2.88 20.10
C GLY A 263 3.07 2.30 20.16
N GLU A 264 2.47 2.24 21.35
CA GLU A 264 1.16 1.63 21.58
C GLU A 264 0.04 2.30 20.75
N SER A 265 0.05 3.64 20.64
CA SER A 265 -0.94 4.38 19.85
C SER A 265 -0.90 4.03 18.37
N VAL A 266 0.30 3.82 17.80
CA VAL A 266 0.46 3.40 16.39
C VAL A 266 -0.07 1.98 16.20
N GLN A 267 0.24 1.05 17.13
CA GLN A 267 -0.32 -0.30 17.06
C GLN A 267 -1.85 -0.28 17.09
N GLN A 268 -2.47 0.51 17.98
CA GLN A 268 -3.93 0.66 18.06
C GLN A 268 -4.52 1.28 16.80
N GLY A 269 -3.88 2.32 16.26
CA GLY A 269 -4.33 2.96 15.02
C GLY A 269 -4.30 2.03 13.81
N MET A 270 -3.33 1.12 13.75
CA MET A 270 -3.23 0.14 12.66
C MET A 270 -4.28 -0.96 12.71
N LEU A 271 -4.94 -1.20 13.85
CA LEU A 271 -5.94 -2.27 13.99
C LEU A 271 -7.05 -2.16 12.94
N LYS A 272 -7.56 -0.96 12.70
CA LYS A 272 -8.61 -0.72 11.70
C LYS A 272 -8.19 -1.13 10.29
N LEU A 273 -6.94 -0.85 9.91
CA LEU A 273 -6.42 -1.24 8.60
C LEU A 273 -6.26 -2.75 8.48
N LEU A 274 -5.76 -3.39 9.55
CA LEU A 274 -5.56 -4.84 9.59
C LEU A 274 -6.88 -5.60 9.55
N GLU A 275 -7.92 -5.10 10.20
CA GLU A 275 -9.27 -5.70 10.21
C GLU A 275 -9.96 -5.57 8.85
N GLY A 276 -9.82 -4.43 8.21
CA GLY A 276 -10.47 -4.07 6.96
C GLY A 276 -11.46 -2.94 7.18
N ALA A 277 -11.09 -1.75 6.72
CA ALA A 277 -11.88 -0.53 6.81
C ALA A 277 -11.84 0.23 5.48
N GLU A 278 -12.82 1.07 5.27
CA GLU A 278 -12.78 2.08 4.22
C GLU A 278 -11.99 3.29 4.71
N VAL A 279 -10.98 3.66 3.96
CA VAL A 279 -10.02 4.71 4.30
C VAL A 279 -9.99 5.74 3.19
N GLU A 280 -10.16 7.01 3.55
CA GLU A 280 -10.00 8.11 2.61
C GLU A 280 -8.52 8.52 2.54
N VAL A 281 -7.93 8.42 1.35
CA VAL A 281 -6.52 8.71 1.11
C VAL A 281 -6.33 9.72 -0.01
N PRO A 282 -5.30 10.58 0.08
CA PRO A 282 -4.98 11.53 -0.97
C PRO A 282 -4.34 10.82 -2.16
N VAL A 283 -4.71 11.24 -3.38
CA VAL A 283 -4.16 10.70 -4.62
C VAL A 283 -2.87 11.43 -4.97
N GLY A 284 -1.76 10.70 -5.06
CA GLY A 284 -0.46 11.26 -5.43
C GLY A 284 0.24 12.09 -4.35
N ALA A 285 -0.23 12.03 -3.09
CA ALA A 285 0.41 12.68 -1.95
C ALA A 285 0.39 11.78 -0.72
N SER A 286 1.35 11.98 0.19
CA SER A 286 1.44 11.23 1.45
C SER A 286 0.67 11.87 2.61
N SER A 287 0.24 13.11 2.48
CA SER A 287 -0.42 13.88 3.54
C SER A 287 -1.80 14.36 3.15
N LYS A 288 -2.78 14.22 4.06
CA LYS A 288 -4.16 14.71 3.90
C LYS A 288 -4.25 16.25 3.83
N ASN A 289 -3.21 16.96 4.27
CA ASN A 289 -3.17 18.43 4.23
C ASN A 289 -2.81 18.98 2.85
N ALA A 290 -2.38 18.14 1.91
CA ALA A 290 -2.13 18.54 0.55
C ALA A 290 -3.46 18.86 -0.17
N MET A 291 -3.47 19.88 -1.02
CA MET A 291 -4.62 20.22 -1.88
C MET A 291 -4.73 19.21 -3.03
N VAL A 292 -4.98 17.94 -2.73
CA VAL A 292 -5.07 16.84 -3.68
C VAL A 292 -6.42 16.13 -3.53
N PRO A 293 -6.90 15.47 -4.60
CA PRO A 293 -8.12 14.67 -4.55
C PRO A 293 -8.04 13.57 -3.49
N MET A 294 -9.17 13.26 -2.87
CA MET A 294 -9.31 12.15 -1.93
C MET A 294 -10.09 11.02 -2.58
N VAL A 295 -9.68 9.79 -2.30
CA VAL A 295 -10.37 8.58 -2.78
C VAL A 295 -10.50 7.59 -1.63
N THR A 296 -11.61 6.84 -1.62
CA THR A 296 -11.84 5.80 -0.63
C THR A 296 -11.28 4.48 -1.11
N VAL A 297 -10.45 3.84 -0.29
CA VAL A 297 -9.86 2.52 -0.52
C VAL A 297 -10.31 1.58 0.59
N ASN A 298 -10.82 0.41 0.22
CA ASN A 298 -11.22 -0.62 1.17
C ASN A 298 -10.06 -1.57 1.46
N THR A 299 -9.61 -1.63 2.71
CA THR A 299 -8.46 -2.46 3.10
C THR A 299 -8.81 -3.93 3.36
N LYS A 300 -10.08 -4.35 3.22
CA LYS A 300 -10.54 -5.72 3.50
C LYS A 300 -9.76 -6.79 2.74
N ASN A 301 -9.39 -6.50 1.49
CA ASN A 301 -8.70 -7.45 0.61
C ASN A 301 -7.20 -7.15 0.45
N ILE A 302 -6.67 -6.15 1.15
CA ILE A 302 -5.24 -5.87 1.19
C ILE A 302 -4.56 -6.86 2.14
N LEU A 303 -3.46 -7.46 1.70
CA LEU A 303 -2.63 -8.33 2.53
C LEU A 303 -1.58 -7.52 3.29
N PHE A 304 -1.59 -7.60 4.61
CA PHE A 304 -0.59 -6.98 5.46
C PHE A 304 0.47 -7.99 5.89
N ILE A 305 1.73 -7.62 5.72
CA ILE A 305 2.89 -8.36 6.17
C ILE A 305 3.71 -7.43 7.06
N CYS A 306 3.85 -7.77 8.34
CA CYS A 306 4.68 -7.01 9.27
C CYS A 306 6.02 -7.73 9.45
N GLY A 307 7.14 -7.02 9.37
CA GLY A 307 8.48 -7.56 9.58
C GLY A 307 9.21 -6.84 10.70
N GLY A 308 9.97 -7.58 11.52
CA GLY A 308 10.78 -7.00 12.57
C GLY A 308 11.99 -7.87 12.93
N ALA A 309 13.00 -7.25 13.54
CA ALA A 309 14.17 -7.96 14.01
C ALA A 309 13.95 -8.55 15.41
N PHE A 310 13.18 -7.90 16.25
CA PHE A 310 12.88 -8.28 17.63
C PHE A 310 14.14 -8.60 18.45
N PRO A 311 15.07 -7.62 18.62
CA PRO A 311 16.30 -7.84 19.38
C PRO A 311 15.95 -8.36 20.78
N ASP A 312 16.78 -9.27 21.29
CA ASP A 312 16.64 -9.85 22.64
C ASP A 312 15.38 -10.72 22.87
N ILE A 313 14.58 -11.01 21.83
CA ILE A 313 13.42 -11.93 21.96
C ILE A 313 13.89 -13.34 22.32
N GLU A 314 15.10 -13.71 21.92
CA GLU A 314 15.71 -15.00 22.27
C GLU A 314 15.88 -15.19 23.78
N GLU A 315 16.17 -14.12 24.53
CA GLU A 315 16.23 -14.17 25.99
C GLU A 315 14.85 -14.45 26.60
N ILE A 316 13.78 -13.87 26.01
CA ILE A 316 12.40 -14.12 26.43
C ILE A 316 12.02 -15.58 26.18
N ILE A 317 12.43 -16.12 25.03
CA ILE A 317 12.20 -17.53 24.66
C ILE A 317 12.94 -18.46 25.63
N LYS A 318 14.23 -18.18 25.91
CA LYS A 318 15.05 -18.93 26.90
C LYS A 318 14.40 -18.94 28.27
N GLU A 319 13.96 -17.78 28.74
CA GLU A 319 13.29 -17.65 30.06
C GLU A 319 12.02 -18.52 30.12
N ARG A 320 11.19 -18.53 29.05
CA ARG A 320 9.98 -19.36 28.98
C ARG A 320 10.32 -20.84 28.99
N LEU A 321 11.29 -21.26 28.18
CA LEU A 321 11.66 -22.67 28.06
C LEU A 321 12.30 -23.20 29.37
N ASN A 322 13.12 -22.37 30.02
CA ASN A 322 13.73 -22.70 31.30
C ASN A 322 12.69 -22.80 32.43
N LYS A 323 11.68 -21.93 32.45
CA LYS A 323 10.58 -22.03 33.43
C LYS A 323 9.75 -23.31 33.25
N GLN A 324 9.50 -23.71 32.00
CA GLN A 324 8.77 -24.95 31.71
C GLN A 324 9.58 -26.21 32.12
N ALA A 325 10.90 -26.15 31.98
CA ALA A 325 11.80 -27.23 32.32
C ALA A 325 12.01 -27.37 33.85
N SER A 326 11.94 -26.27 34.62
CA SER A 326 12.17 -26.28 36.07
C SER A 326 11.03 -26.96 36.88
N ILE A 327 9.91 -27.25 36.28
CA ILE A 327 8.81 -28.03 36.89
C ILE A 327 9.13 -29.56 36.89
N GLY A 328 10.15 -30.00 36.13
CA GLY A 328 10.67 -31.35 36.12
C GLY A 328 12.06 -31.41 36.74
N PHE A 329 12.38 -32.48 37.47
CA PHE A 329 13.57 -32.77 38.28
C PHE A 329 14.95 -32.69 37.58
N GLN A 330 15.21 -31.81 36.64
CA GLN A 330 16.48 -31.67 35.93
C GLN A 330 17.06 -30.27 36.04
N ALA A 331 17.91 -30.05 37.06
CA ALA A 331 18.61 -28.82 37.32
C ALA A 331 19.72 -28.46 36.28
N ASP A 332 20.06 -29.34 35.35
CA ASP A 332 21.15 -29.19 34.40
C ASP A 332 20.76 -28.51 33.06
N LEU A 333 19.59 -27.91 32.98
CA LEU A 333 19.02 -27.40 31.73
C LEU A 333 19.32 -25.92 31.42
N LYS A 334 19.99 -25.20 32.33
CA LYS A 334 20.28 -23.79 32.10
C LYS A 334 21.17 -23.54 30.85
N ASP A 335 22.07 -24.47 30.56
CA ASP A 335 23.04 -24.30 29.45
C ASP A 335 22.54 -24.91 28.11
N LYS A 336 21.43 -25.66 28.12
CA LYS A 336 20.96 -26.40 26.95
C LYS A 336 20.50 -25.54 25.80
N TYR A 337 19.98 -24.35 26.10
CA TYR A 337 19.44 -23.42 25.09
C TYR A 337 20.40 -22.28 24.75
N ASP A 338 21.56 -22.18 25.39
CA ASP A 338 22.52 -21.09 25.15
C ASP A 338 23.21 -21.21 23.79
N ASN A 339 23.34 -22.44 23.27
CA ASN A 339 23.95 -22.74 21.98
C ASN A 339 22.94 -23.25 20.92
N ASP A 340 21.64 -23.00 21.11
CA ASP A 340 20.62 -23.45 20.16
C ASP A 340 20.48 -22.43 19.01
N GLU A 341 21.11 -22.70 17.87
CA GLU A 341 21.01 -21.88 16.65
C GLU A 341 19.58 -21.71 16.13
N ASN A 342 18.66 -22.60 16.53
CA ASN A 342 17.27 -22.61 16.10
C ASN A 342 16.31 -22.03 17.14
N LEU A 343 16.84 -21.32 18.14
CA LEU A 343 16.03 -20.80 19.25
C LEU A 343 14.91 -19.87 18.77
N LEU A 344 15.19 -19.02 17.80
CA LEU A 344 14.21 -18.10 17.22
C LEU A 344 12.99 -18.83 16.60
N GLN A 345 13.17 -20.03 16.07
CA GLN A 345 12.07 -20.84 15.50
C GLN A 345 11.06 -21.31 16.56
N LYS A 346 11.45 -21.25 17.85
CA LYS A 346 10.59 -21.62 18.97
C LYS A 346 9.75 -20.45 19.51
N VAL A 347 9.77 -19.30 18.82
CA VAL A 347 9.00 -18.14 19.21
C VAL A 347 7.51 -18.44 19.22
N THR A 348 6.82 -17.91 20.21
CA THR A 348 5.37 -18.00 20.38
C THR A 348 4.74 -16.63 20.47
N VAL A 349 3.42 -16.56 20.29
CA VAL A 349 2.63 -15.33 20.47
C VAL A 349 2.87 -14.72 21.87
N GLU A 350 3.04 -15.54 22.91
CA GLU A 350 3.31 -15.07 24.29
C GLU A 350 4.67 -14.35 24.41
N ASP A 351 5.69 -14.80 23.65
CA ASP A 351 7.00 -14.16 23.65
C ASP A 351 6.91 -12.78 23.00
N VAL A 352 6.17 -12.65 21.92
CA VAL A 352 5.94 -11.36 21.21
C VAL A 352 5.14 -10.40 22.09
N LYS A 353 4.14 -10.88 22.85
CA LYS A 353 3.43 -10.07 23.85
C LYS A 353 4.36 -9.57 24.95
N LYS A 354 5.22 -10.45 25.47
CA LYS A 354 6.20 -10.08 26.50
C LYS A 354 7.23 -9.08 26.00
N PHE A 355 7.55 -9.12 24.71
CA PHE A 355 8.43 -8.15 24.05
C PHE A 355 7.84 -6.73 24.08
N GLY A 356 6.53 -6.59 24.05
CA GLY A 356 5.82 -5.30 24.13
C GLY A 356 4.80 -5.04 23.02
N MET A 357 4.46 -6.06 22.25
CA MET A 357 3.36 -5.93 21.28
C MET A 357 2.01 -6.14 21.96
N ILE A 358 1.02 -5.31 21.64
CA ILE A 358 -0.31 -5.44 22.23
C ILE A 358 -1.05 -6.68 21.73
N PRO A 359 -1.79 -7.38 22.60
CA PRO A 359 -2.48 -8.63 22.24
C PRO A 359 -3.41 -8.49 21.04
N GLU A 360 -4.14 -7.38 20.93
CA GLU A 360 -5.08 -7.09 19.87
C GLU A 360 -4.37 -7.01 18.51
N PHE A 361 -3.19 -6.37 18.48
CA PHE A 361 -2.40 -6.25 17.26
C PHE A 361 -1.88 -7.61 16.78
N ILE A 362 -1.35 -8.43 17.71
CA ILE A 362 -0.87 -9.77 17.37
C ILE A 362 -2.05 -10.65 16.92
N GLY A 363 -3.23 -10.50 17.53
CA GLY A 363 -4.44 -11.21 17.14
C GLY A 363 -4.86 -10.96 15.69
N ARG A 364 -4.47 -9.80 15.10
CA ARG A 364 -4.71 -9.47 13.69
C ARG A 364 -3.60 -9.93 12.73
N LEU A 365 -2.55 -10.56 13.27
CA LEU A 365 -1.43 -11.16 12.54
C LEU A 365 -1.34 -12.65 12.85
N PRO A 366 -2.35 -13.45 12.45
CA PRO A 366 -2.48 -14.85 12.90
C PRO A 366 -1.36 -15.75 12.41
N ILE A 367 -0.61 -15.34 11.38
CA ILE A 367 0.46 -16.16 10.82
C ILE A 367 1.81 -15.61 11.28
N LEU A 368 2.39 -16.28 12.27
CA LEU A 368 3.72 -15.98 12.82
C LEU A 368 4.75 -16.97 12.27
N PHE A 369 5.84 -16.45 11.71
CA PHE A 369 6.97 -17.27 11.27
C PHE A 369 8.30 -16.51 11.36
N THR A 370 9.39 -17.27 11.32
CA THR A 370 10.74 -16.75 11.51
C THR A 370 11.61 -16.96 10.27
N LEU A 371 12.60 -16.08 10.11
CA LEU A 371 13.70 -16.24 9.18
C LEU A 371 14.96 -16.63 9.93
N GLU A 372 15.75 -17.50 9.31
CA GLU A 372 17.05 -17.93 9.82
C GLU A 372 18.12 -16.88 9.56
N SER A 373 19.16 -16.86 10.41
CA SER A 373 20.37 -16.11 10.15
C SER A 373 21.09 -16.64 8.90
N LEU A 374 21.69 -15.75 8.12
CA LEU A 374 22.44 -16.16 6.94
C LEU A 374 23.81 -16.70 7.34
N THR A 375 24.08 -17.95 6.99
CA THR A 375 25.41 -18.57 7.15
C THR A 375 26.35 -18.10 6.04
N VAL A 376 27.66 -18.27 6.24
CA VAL A 376 28.68 -17.92 5.22
C VAL A 376 28.41 -18.66 3.92
N ASP A 377 28.05 -19.95 3.97
CA ASP A 377 27.70 -20.74 2.80
C ASP A 377 26.49 -20.18 2.06
N MET A 378 25.44 -19.78 2.79
CA MET A 378 24.28 -19.11 2.21
C MET A 378 24.66 -17.80 1.52
N LEU A 379 25.53 -16.99 2.12
CA LEU A 379 26.02 -15.73 1.53
C LEU A 379 26.76 -15.98 0.21
N VAL A 380 27.60 -17.00 0.15
CA VAL A 380 28.30 -17.40 -1.09
C VAL A 380 27.30 -17.86 -2.17
N ARG A 381 26.29 -18.62 -1.78
CA ARG A 381 25.23 -19.06 -2.69
C ARG A 381 24.39 -17.88 -3.19
N ILE A 382 24.05 -16.91 -2.34
CA ILE A 382 23.30 -15.68 -2.71
C ILE A 382 24.03 -14.90 -3.82
N LEU A 383 25.37 -14.89 -3.80
CA LEU A 383 26.15 -14.21 -4.85
C LEU A 383 26.10 -14.92 -6.22
N LYS A 384 25.85 -16.24 -6.24
CA LYS A 384 26.02 -17.09 -7.44
C LYS A 384 24.71 -17.69 -8.00
N GLU A 385 23.82 -18.22 -7.12
CA GLU A 385 22.73 -19.10 -7.53
C GLU A 385 21.48 -18.36 -8.03
N PRO A 386 20.96 -17.32 -7.36
CA PRO A 386 19.71 -16.68 -7.75
C PRO A 386 19.69 -16.21 -9.21
N LYS A 387 18.52 -16.17 -9.82
CA LYS A 387 18.35 -15.61 -11.17
C LYS A 387 18.91 -14.19 -11.27
N ASN A 388 18.76 -13.38 -10.22
CA ASN A 388 19.28 -12.03 -10.12
C ASN A 388 20.58 -11.96 -9.29
N ALA A 389 21.38 -13.02 -9.26
CA ALA A 389 22.65 -13.02 -8.54
C ALA A 389 23.56 -11.90 -9.05
N ILE A 390 24.23 -11.22 -8.14
CA ILE A 390 25.08 -10.06 -8.46
C ILE A 390 26.18 -10.41 -9.46
N ILE A 391 26.78 -11.58 -9.33
CA ILE A 391 27.81 -12.08 -10.27
C ILE A 391 27.24 -12.20 -11.68
N ARG A 392 26.01 -12.73 -11.83
CA ARG A 392 25.35 -12.86 -13.14
C ARG A 392 25.03 -11.50 -13.76
N GLN A 393 24.68 -10.50 -12.93
CA GLN A 393 24.44 -9.13 -13.41
C GLN A 393 25.71 -8.53 -13.98
N TYR A 394 26.85 -8.64 -13.26
CA TYR A 394 28.12 -8.15 -13.74
C TYR A 394 28.62 -8.91 -14.99
N GLN A 395 28.47 -10.24 -15.02
CA GLN A 395 28.78 -11.02 -16.22
C GLN A 395 27.99 -10.52 -17.46
N LYS A 396 26.71 -10.19 -17.27
CA LYS A 396 25.89 -9.65 -18.34
C LYS A 396 26.31 -8.25 -18.77
N LEU A 397 26.70 -7.40 -17.84
CA LEU A 397 27.22 -6.05 -18.14
C LEU A 397 28.52 -6.12 -18.92
N LEU A 398 29.48 -6.93 -18.44
CA LEU A 398 30.78 -7.12 -19.11
C LEU A 398 30.66 -7.79 -20.49
N ALA A 399 29.58 -8.49 -20.77
CA ALA A 399 29.33 -9.08 -22.08
C ALA A 399 28.73 -8.10 -23.09
N LEU A 400 28.38 -6.89 -22.66
CA LEU A 400 27.88 -5.81 -23.53
C LEU A 400 29.00 -4.92 -24.06
N ASP A 401 30.20 -5.00 -23.47
CA ASP A 401 31.44 -4.33 -23.87
C ASP A 401 32.22 -5.21 -24.88
#